data_b664d1b7686ed39567f887a513f57aad
#
_entry.id   b664d1b7686ed39567f887a513f57aad
#
_cell.length_a   1.000
_cell.length_b   1.000
_cell.length_c   1.000
_cell.angle_alpha   90.00
_cell.angle_beta   90.00
_cell.angle_gamma   90.00
#
_symmetry.space_group_name_H-M   'P 1'
#
loop_
_entity.id
_entity.type
_entity.pdbx_description
1 polymer ?
#
loop_
_entity_poly.entity_id
_entity_poly.type
_entity_poly.pdbx_seq_one_letter_code
_entity_poly.pdbx_strand_id
1 'polypeptide(L)'
;MELSTEQQISFDKYVKGENIFITGPGGTGKSALIRQIFKHANLAWKDIHVTALTGCAAILLNCKAKSLHSWAGIGLGQETTEHYILKIKKNKFLKAIWKATQVLVVDEVSMLSLKLFDMLNAIGKAVRGNQKPFGGIQLILSGDFYQLPPVGDKNFPDTQRFCFESDDWNSVFHRDNQIELKKIFRQTDEIYSSVLNQIREGKIKRKTNDLLLQYVGREFAANLVAEPTKLFPTKKKVEQINILKMDSLQTVEKNYNVSYIKDADMTRADKEIRRQFTDRDINIELDFLAGNLMCEKEMNIKIGAQVMCIINIKSELGDILICNGSQGIVIDYCELSGYPKVKYNNGIEMIMTKHIWLSDKIPGIGVSQVPLILSWALTIHKCQGATLDSAEIDVGSGIFECGQTYVALSRVKSLEGLYLTSFDAKRIRINKKVKDFYESLTLYHESKETNEEVYVPLVIAEEIPIAIPLQTGSFELVQETPVEKFNQSTHSLV
;
A
#
# COMPACT_ATOMS: atom_id res chain seq x y z
N MET A 1 -7.64 8.60 -15.52
CA MET A 1 -7.71 7.16 -15.22
C MET A 1 -9.09 6.91 -14.69
N GLU A 2 -9.80 6.03 -15.30
CA GLU A 2 -11.15 5.64 -14.87
C GLU A 2 -11.00 4.70 -13.66
N LEU A 3 -11.72 4.97 -12.58
CA LEU A 3 -11.72 4.15 -11.37
C LEU A 3 -12.62 2.93 -11.56
N SER A 4 -12.28 1.79 -10.94
CA SER A 4 -13.22 0.67 -10.85
C SER A 4 -14.37 1.03 -9.90
N THR A 5 -15.44 0.22 -9.91
CA THR A 5 -16.60 0.45 -9.04
C THR A 5 -16.21 0.57 -7.58
N GLU A 6 -15.40 -0.37 -7.07
CA GLU A 6 -14.97 -0.38 -5.67
C GLU A 6 -14.01 0.80 -5.37
N GLN A 7 -13.18 1.17 -6.33
CA GLN A 7 -12.31 2.36 -6.20
C GLN A 7 -13.16 3.64 -6.15
N GLN A 8 -14.22 3.75 -6.97
CA GLN A 8 -15.12 4.91 -6.94
C GLN A 8 -15.88 4.99 -5.61
N ILE A 9 -16.41 3.87 -5.11
CA ILE A 9 -17.06 3.81 -3.79
C ILE A 9 -16.09 4.29 -2.69
N SER A 10 -14.85 3.81 -2.72
CA SER A 10 -13.82 4.22 -1.76
C SER A 10 -13.53 5.72 -1.85
N PHE A 11 -13.45 6.25 -3.06
CA PHE A 11 -13.20 7.67 -3.30
C PHE A 11 -14.37 8.54 -2.81
N ASP A 12 -15.61 8.13 -3.07
CA ASP A 12 -16.80 8.85 -2.63
C ASP A 12 -16.92 8.91 -1.10
N LYS A 13 -16.60 7.79 -0.43
CA LYS A 13 -16.52 7.74 1.05
C LYS A 13 -15.43 8.64 1.61
N TYR A 14 -14.26 8.69 0.96
CA TYR A 14 -13.22 9.65 1.31
C TYR A 14 -13.73 11.10 1.20
N VAL A 15 -14.44 11.45 0.11
CA VAL A 15 -15.00 12.81 -0.09
C VAL A 15 -15.99 13.16 1.01
N LYS A 16 -16.80 12.20 1.47
CA LYS A 16 -17.74 12.35 2.60
C LYS A 16 -17.06 12.50 3.96
N GLY A 17 -15.74 12.33 4.04
CA GLY A 17 -14.98 12.45 5.30
C GLY A 17 -15.01 11.19 6.16
N GLU A 18 -15.41 10.04 5.61
CA GLU A 18 -15.46 8.77 6.31
C GLU A 18 -14.06 8.15 6.45
N ASN A 19 -13.82 7.44 7.57
CA ASN A 19 -12.64 6.59 7.70
C ASN A 19 -12.85 5.35 6.86
N ILE A 20 -11.84 4.97 6.05
CA ILE A 20 -11.95 3.83 5.14
C ILE A 20 -10.74 2.91 5.25
N PHE A 21 -10.99 1.61 5.15
CA PHE A 21 -9.98 0.59 4.94
C PHE A 21 -10.13 0.00 3.55
N ILE A 22 -9.09 0.16 2.73
CA ILE A 22 -9.04 -0.28 1.33
C ILE A 22 -8.14 -1.51 1.27
N THR A 23 -8.71 -2.65 0.94
CA THR A 23 -7.95 -3.91 0.84
C THR A 23 -8.09 -4.54 -0.55
N GLY A 24 -7.49 -5.70 -0.74
CA GLY A 24 -7.56 -6.48 -1.96
C GLY A 24 -6.18 -6.95 -2.45
N PRO A 25 -6.15 -7.89 -3.40
CA PRO A 25 -4.94 -8.48 -3.93
C PRO A 25 -3.90 -7.48 -4.43
N GLY A 26 -2.65 -7.93 -4.55
CA GLY A 26 -1.60 -7.16 -5.21
C GLY A 26 -2.01 -6.82 -6.64
N GLY A 27 -1.82 -5.55 -7.06
CA GLY A 27 -2.16 -5.14 -8.43
C GLY A 27 -3.58 -4.62 -8.65
N THR A 28 -4.41 -4.51 -7.61
CA THR A 28 -5.78 -3.95 -7.69
C THR A 28 -5.84 -2.42 -7.73
N GLY A 29 -4.70 -1.74 -7.83
CA GLY A 29 -4.66 -0.29 -8.00
C GLY A 29 -4.82 0.53 -6.72
N LYS A 30 -4.61 -0.05 -5.53
CA LYS A 30 -4.64 0.67 -4.23
C LYS A 30 -3.81 1.95 -4.25
N SER A 31 -2.55 1.86 -4.65
CA SER A 31 -1.64 3.02 -4.72
C SER A 31 -2.06 4.04 -5.80
N ALA A 32 -2.75 3.62 -6.86
CA ALA A 32 -3.32 4.54 -7.85
C ALA A 32 -4.47 5.35 -7.26
N LEU A 33 -5.35 4.70 -6.47
CA LEU A 33 -6.42 5.35 -5.74
C LEU A 33 -5.89 6.34 -4.69
N ILE A 34 -4.82 5.97 -3.95
CA ILE A 34 -4.15 6.89 -3.01
C ILE A 34 -3.65 8.14 -3.74
N ARG A 35 -3.02 8.01 -4.91
CA ARG A 35 -2.58 9.17 -5.72
C ARG A 35 -3.74 10.05 -6.15
N GLN A 36 -4.88 9.47 -6.49
CA GLN A 36 -6.10 10.21 -6.84
C GLN A 36 -6.66 10.99 -5.63
N ILE A 37 -6.72 10.33 -4.46
CA ILE A 37 -7.12 10.96 -3.20
C ILE A 37 -6.18 12.12 -2.84
N PHE A 38 -4.87 11.90 -2.94
CA PHE A 38 -3.86 12.93 -2.67
C PHE A 38 -4.02 14.14 -3.60
N LYS A 39 -4.20 13.89 -4.91
CA LYS A 39 -4.44 14.98 -5.89
C LYS A 39 -5.71 15.77 -5.55
N HIS A 40 -6.81 15.07 -5.25
CA HIS A 40 -8.08 15.71 -4.89
C HIS A 40 -7.95 16.52 -3.58
N ALA A 41 -7.30 15.96 -2.55
CA ALA A 41 -7.11 16.65 -1.27
C ALA A 41 -6.34 17.97 -1.44
N ASN A 42 -5.26 17.96 -2.24
CA ASN A 42 -4.49 19.17 -2.52
C ASN A 42 -5.33 20.22 -3.28
N LEU A 43 -6.14 19.81 -4.26
CA LEU A 43 -7.04 20.72 -4.97
C LEU A 43 -8.14 21.29 -4.05
N ALA A 44 -8.57 20.52 -3.05
CA ALA A 44 -9.56 20.92 -2.05
C ALA A 44 -8.93 21.63 -0.82
N TRP A 45 -7.63 21.98 -0.86
CA TRP A 45 -6.88 22.63 0.22
C TRP A 45 -6.97 21.88 1.57
N LYS A 46 -7.12 20.56 1.53
CA LYS A 46 -7.08 19.72 2.73
C LYS A 46 -5.64 19.40 3.13
N ASP A 47 -5.34 19.49 4.42
CA ASP A 47 -4.04 19.08 4.96
C ASP A 47 -3.98 17.54 5.02
N ILE A 48 -3.41 16.94 3.98
CA ILE A 48 -3.27 15.50 3.80
C ILE A 48 -1.82 15.05 3.98
N HIS A 49 -1.63 14.00 4.77
CA HIS A 49 -0.36 13.30 4.87
C HIS A 49 -0.51 11.87 4.36
N VAL A 50 0.32 11.50 3.39
CA VAL A 50 0.42 10.13 2.89
C VAL A 50 1.62 9.46 3.56
N THR A 51 1.40 8.27 4.09
CA THR A 51 2.44 7.52 4.80
C THR A 51 2.43 6.06 4.39
N ALA A 52 3.54 5.36 4.64
CA ALA A 52 3.63 3.91 4.53
C ALA A 52 4.44 3.35 5.71
N LEU A 53 4.35 2.03 5.95
CA LEU A 53 5.06 1.40 7.06
C LEU A 53 6.57 1.36 6.85
N THR A 54 7.04 1.39 5.59
CA THR A 54 8.47 1.42 5.25
C THR A 54 8.81 2.65 4.40
N GLY A 55 10.06 3.13 4.51
CA GLY A 55 10.54 4.23 3.67
C GLY A 55 10.49 3.90 2.17
N CYS A 56 10.82 2.65 1.81
CA CYS A 56 10.75 2.17 0.43
C CYS A 56 9.33 2.26 -0.14
N ALA A 57 8.33 1.77 0.61
CA ALA A 57 6.93 1.84 0.18
C ALA A 57 6.45 3.30 0.05
N ALA A 58 6.88 4.18 0.95
CA ALA A 58 6.55 5.60 0.88
C ALA A 58 7.06 6.25 -0.41
N ILE A 59 8.33 6.00 -0.79
CA ILE A 59 8.93 6.53 -2.03
C ILE A 59 8.13 6.06 -3.26
N LEU A 60 7.68 4.79 -3.27
CA LEU A 60 6.91 4.22 -4.39
C LEU A 60 5.54 4.87 -4.63
N LEU A 61 4.95 5.47 -3.60
CA LEU A 61 3.66 6.14 -3.72
C LEU A 61 3.72 7.40 -4.57
N ASN A 62 4.87 8.08 -4.63
CA ASN A 62 5.05 9.32 -5.38
C ASN A 62 4.00 10.41 -5.06
N CYS A 63 3.70 10.57 -3.76
CA CYS A 63 2.72 11.49 -3.19
C CYS A 63 3.31 12.32 -2.04
N LYS A 64 4.60 12.66 -2.08
CA LYS A 64 5.34 13.25 -0.96
C LYS A 64 5.19 12.41 0.33
N ALA A 65 5.10 11.09 0.15
CA ALA A 65 4.86 10.18 1.26
C ALA A 65 6.12 9.95 2.09
N LYS A 66 5.94 9.78 3.39
CA LYS A 66 7.00 9.45 4.36
C LYS A 66 6.63 8.23 5.19
N SER A 67 7.57 7.71 5.99
CA SER A 67 7.19 6.61 6.88
C SER A 67 6.21 7.09 7.95
N LEU A 68 5.27 6.21 8.34
CA LEU A 68 4.31 6.49 9.40
C LEU A 68 5.00 6.91 10.70
N HIS A 69 6.11 6.25 11.03
CA HIS A 69 6.92 6.57 12.21
C HIS A 69 7.49 8.00 12.15
N SER A 70 7.95 8.44 10.99
CA SER A 70 8.46 9.79 10.77
C SER A 70 7.36 10.85 10.89
N TRP A 71 6.19 10.61 10.26
CA TRP A 71 5.05 11.51 10.38
C TRP A 71 4.60 11.67 11.82
N ALA A 72 4.48 10.55 12.55
CA ALA A 72 4.03 10.54 13.93
C ALA A 72 5.06 11.12 14.92
N GLY A 73 6.34 11.21 14.55
CA GLY A 73 7.42 11.69 15.41
C GLY A 73 7.84 10.72 16.52
N ILE A 74 7.56 9.41 16.33
CA ILE A 74 7.79 8.36 17.33
C ILE A 74 9.10 7.59 17.17
N GLY A 75 9.91 7.90 16.14
CA GLY A 75 11.14 7.14 15.86
C GLY A 75 10.84 5.67 15.60
N LEU A 76 11.45 4.75 16.36
CA LEU A 76 11.23 3.31 16.20
C LEU A 76 9.97 2.79 16.93
N GLY A 77 9.23 3.62 17.67
CA GLY A 77 8.01 3.22 18.38
C GLY A 77 8.24 2.30 19.58
N GLN A 78 9.43 2.34 20.18
CA GLN A 78 9.82 1.43 21.28
C GLN A 78 9.42 1.92 22.67
N GLU A 79 9.19 3.23 22.83
CA GLU A 79 8.81 3.84 24.09
C GLU A 79 7.30 3.67 24.40
N THR A 80 6.90 4.09 25.62
CA THR A 80 5.49 4.05 26.00
C THR A 80 4.65 5.13 25.32
N THR A 81 3.36 4.91 25.26
CA THR A 81 2.40 5.85 24.67
C THR A 81 2.45 7.21 25.39
N GLU A 82 2.53 7.21 26.73
CA GLU A 82 2.61 8.40 27.57
C GLU A 82 3.87 9.21 27.28
N HIS A 83 5.02 8.51 27.09
CA HIS A 83 6.26 9.17 26.72
C HIS A 83 6.10 9.94 25.39
N TYR A 84 5.52 9.31 24.36
CA TYR A 84 5.32 9.96 23.07
C TYR A 84 4.31 11.10 23.15
N ILE A 85 3.22 10.97 23.91
CA ILE A 85 2.26 12.05 24.14
C ILE A 85 2.97 13.28 24.75
N LEU A 86 3.79 13.09 25.78
CA LEU A 86 4.54 14.17 26.41
C LEU A 86 5.57 14.80 25.45
N LYS A 87 6.32 13.97 24.73
CA LYS A 87 7.30 14.42 23.74
C LYS A 87 6.66 15.27 22.64
N ILE A 88 5.54 14.81 22.06
CA ILE A 88 4.84 15.51 20.99
C ILE A 88 4.20 16.79 21.51
N LYS A 89 3.58 16.79 22.70
CA LYS A 89 3.00 18.00 23.31
C LYS A 89 4.05 19.08 23.58
N LYS A 90 5.29 18.71 23.96
CA LYS A 90 6.41 19.63 24.20
C LYS A 90 7.03 20.15 22.89
N ASN A 91 7.01 19.37 21.82
CA ASN A 91 7.57 19.76 20.52
C ASN A 91 6.54 20.54 19.71
N LYS A 92 6.75 21.85 19.53
CA LYS A 92 5.83 22.74 18.82
C LYS A 92 5.55 22.29 17.39
N PHE A 93 6.59 21.79 16.70
CA PHE A 93 6.49 21.36 15.30
C PHE A 93 5.66 20.05 15.16
N LEU A 94 6.00 19.01 15.92
CA LEU A 94 5.25 17.76 15.91
C LEU A 94 3.78 17.96 16.32
N LYS A 95 3.56 18.77 17.37
CA LYS A 95 2.21 19.14 17.81
C LYS A 95 1.42 19.84 16.70
N ALA A 96 2.06 20.75 15.94
CA ALA A 96 1.43 21.43 14.82
C ALA A 96 1.03 20.46 13.70
N ILE A 97 1.91 19.52 13.31
CA ILE A 97 1.60 18.46 12.32
C ILE A 97 0.38 17.67 12.76
N TRP A 98 0.37 17.13 13.99
CA TRP A 98 -0.77 16.36 14.49
C TRP A 98 -2.08 17.16 14.51
N LYS A 99 -2.01 18.46 14.82
CA LYS A 99 -3.20 19.33 14.89
C LYS A 99 -3.70 19.73 13.50
N ALA A 100 -2.80 20.03 12.58
CA ALA A 100 -3.14 20.46 11.23
C ALA A 100 -3.68 19.30 10.38
N THR A 101 -3.13 18.08 10.52
CA THR A 101 -3.52 16.92 9.70
C THR A 101 -5.03 16.69 9.72
N GLN A 102 -5.65 16.80 8.57
CA GLN A 102 -7.07 16.51 8.35
C GLN A 102 -7.28 15.10 7.82
N VAL A 103 -6.40 14.65 6.93
CA VAL A 103 -6.46 13.33 6.33
C VAL A 103 -5.11 12.62 6.49
N LEU A 104 -5.12 11.41 7.03
CA LEU A 104 -3.95 10.55 7.14
C LEU A 104 -4.17 9.29 6.32
N VAL A 105 -3.33 9.09 5.31
CA VAL A 105 -3.27 7.85 4.52
C VAL A 105 -2.12 7.01 5.04
N VAL A 106 -2.38 5.71 5.27
CA VAL A 106 -1.34 4.73 5.62
C VAL A 106 -1.43 3.56 4.65
N ASP A 107 -0.40 3.38 3.84
CA ASP A 107 -0.29 2.24 2.92
C ASP A 107 0.55 1.09 3.51
N GLU A 108 0.43 -0.09 2.92
CA GLU A 108 1.08 -1.33 3.35
C GLU A 108 0.75 -1.73 4.80
N VAL A 109 -0.52 -1.57 5.21
CA VAL A 109 -0.97 -1.78 6.61
C VAL A 109 -0.89 -3.23 7.07
N SER A 110 -0.56 -4.19 6.23
CA SER A 110 -0.30 -5.57 6.67
C SER A 110 0.80 -5.64 7.74
N MET A 111 1.74 -4.70 7.70
CA MET A 111 2.84 -4.57 8.66
C MET A 111 2.51 -3.66 9.85
N LEU A 112 1.32 -3.06 9.91
CA LEU A 112 0.87 -2.23 11.02
C LEU A 112 0.43 -3.13 12.19
N SER A 113 1.15 -3.03 13.31
CA SER A 113 0.82 -3.81 14.50
C SER A 113 -0.31 -3.20 15.31
N LEU A 114 -0.98 -4.04 16.11
CA LEU A 114 -1.96 -3.64 17.11
C LEU A 114 -1.39 -2.55 18.02
N LYS A 115 -0.22 -2.79 18.62
CA LYS A 115 0.44 -1.82 19.52
C LYS A 115 0.60 -0.45 18.87
N LEU A 116 1.08 -0.42 17.60
CA LEU A 116 1.30 0.85 16.91
C LEU A 116 -0.01 1.55 16.57
N PHE A 117 -1.04 0.80 16.15
CA PHE A 117 -2.37 1.35 15.87
C PHE A 117 -2.99 2.01 17.10
N ASP A 118 -3.02 1.29 18.24
CA ASP A 118 -3.59 1.77 19.49
C ASP A 118 -2.80 2.97 20.05
N MET A 119 -1.47 2.91 19.95
CA MET A 119 -0.59 4.01 20.33
C MET A 119 -0.92 5.29 19.55
N LEU A 120 -1.04 5.19 18.21
CA LEU A 120 -1.35 6.35 17.37
C LEU A 120 -2.75 6.90 17.65
N ASN A 121 -3.73 6.02 17.90
CA ASN A 121 -5.07 6.43 18.30
C ASN A 121 -5.05 7.23 19.61
N ALA A 122 -4.35 6.74 20.64
CA ALA A 122 -4.20 7.42 21.91
C ALA A 122 -3.46 8.76 21.80
N ILE A 123 -2.36 8.80 21.01
CA ILE A 123 -1.62 10.04 20.75
C ILE A 123 -2.53 11.07 20.09
N GLY A 124 -3.28 10.66 19.04
CA GLY A 124 -4.21 11.54 18.34
C GLY A 124 -5.25 12.16 19.27
N LYS A 125 -5.92 11.33 20.07
CA LYS A 125 -6.89 11.79 21.09
C LYS A 125 -6.27 12.79 22.06
N ALA A 126 -5.08 12.49 22.60
CA ALA A 126 -4.42 13.30 23.62
C ALA A 126 -3.84 14.63 23.09
N VAL A 127 -3.26 14.64 21.87
CA VAL A 127 -2.61 15.82 21.30
C VAL A 127 -3.62 16.80 20.71
N ARG A 128 -4.69 16.29 20.12
CA ARG A 128 -5.77 17.10 19.52
C ARG A 128 -6.84 17.49 20.53
N GLY A 129 -6.86 16.87 21.72
CA GLY A 129 -7.87 17.12 22.75
C GLY A 129 -9.28 16.70 22.31
N ASN A 130 -9.39 15.63 21.53
CA ASN A 130 -10.63 15.15 20.95
C ASN A 130 -10.72 13.62 21.10
N GLN A 131 -11.80 13.11 21.70
CA GLN A 131 -12.00 11.69 22.00
C GLN A 131 -12.44 10.86 20.79
N LYS A 132 -12.75 11.49 19.64
CA LYS A 132 -13.00 10.74 18.40
C LYS A 132 -11.77 9.91 18.02
N PRO A 133 -11.94 8.81 17.27
CA PRO A 133 -10.80 8.03 16.79
C PRO A 133 -9.70 8.91 16.19
N PHE A 134 -8.46 8.64 16.55
CA PHE A 134 -7.26 9.40 16.13
C PHE A 134 -7.37 10.93 16.34
N GLY A 135 -8.17 11.36 17.33
CA GLY A 135 -8.43 12.79 17.58
C GLY A 135 -9.21 13.46 16.45
N GLY A 136 -10.01 12.73 15.69
CA GLY A 136 -10.83 13.22 14.59
C GLY A 136 -10.06 13.47 13.28
N ILE A 137 -8.89 12.85 13.09
CA ILE A 137 -8.24 12.77 11.78
C ILE A 137 -9.03 11.77 10.94
N GLN A 138 -9.33 12.10 9.68
CA GLN A 138 -9.87 11.14 8.73
C GLN A 138 -8.78 10.14 8.34
N LEU A 139 -9.04 8.84 8.52
CA LEU A 139 -8.09 7.77 8.23
C LEU A 139 -8.42 7.05 6.93
N ILE A 140 -7.38 6.81 6.14
CA ILE A 140 -7.43 5.96 4.96
C ILE A 140 -6.33 4.93 5.09
N LEU A 141 -6.68 3.72 5.51
CA LEU A 141 -5.76 2.60 5.57
C LEU A 141 -5.82 1.80 4.26
N SER A 142 -4.68 1.39 3.74
CA SER A 142 -4.56 0.63 2.50
C SER A 142 -3.58 -0.52 2.64
N GLY A 143 -3.94 -1.71 2.16
CA GLY A 143 -3.06 -2.87 2.15
C GLY A 143 -3.79 -4.19 1.99
N ASP A 144 -3.05 -5.29 2.12
CA ASP A 144 -3.56 -6.65 2.02
C ASP A 144 -2.97 -7.48 3.15
N PHE A 145 -3.78 -7.85 4.14
CA PHE A 145 -3.31 -8.62 5.30
C PHE A 145 -2.81 -10.03 4.96
N TYR A 146 -3.11 -10.55 3.78
CA TYR A 146 -2.49 -11.79 3.30
C TYR A 146 -1.03 -11.61 2.86
N GLN A 147 -0.51 -10.37 2.80
CA GLN A 147 0.90 -10.09 2.59
C GLN A 147 1.69 -10.26 3.89
N LEU A 148 2.89 -9.63 3.97
CA LEU A 148 3.76 -9.83 5.13
C LEU A 148 3.14 -9.25 6.41
N PRO A 149 3.16 -10.02 7.52
CA PRO A 149 2.63 -9.57 8.80
C PRO A 149 3.56 -8.54 9.48
N PRO A 150 3.11 -7.93 10.60
CA PRO A 150 3.95 -7.07 11.41
C PRO A 150 5.21 -7.79 11.88
N VAL A 151 6.36 -7.13 11.75
CA VAL A 151 7.63 -7.61 12.30
C VAL A 151 7.68 -7.18 13.77
N GLY A 152 7.41 -8.13 14.66
CA GLY A 152 7.30 -7.83 16.08
C GLY A 152 8.43 -8.39 16.92
N ASP A 153 8.49 -7.93 18.17
CA ASP A 153 9.37 -8.45 19.20
C ASP A 153 8.62 -9.52 20.03
N LYS A 154 9.24 -10.68 20.25
CA LYS A 154 8.68 -11.76 21.04
C LYS A 154 8.40 -11.37 22.50
N ASN A 155 9.13 -10.39 23.03
CA ASN A 155 8.92 -9.86 24.37
C ASN A 155 7.70 -8.94 24.46
N PHE A 156 7.19 -8.47 23.31
CA PHE A 156 6.03 -7.59 23.21
C PHE A 156 5.02 -8.17 22.23
N PRO A 157 4.16 -9.12 22.63
CA PRO A 157 3.25 -9.86 21.74
C PRO A 157 2.37 -8.97 20.86
N ASP A 158 1.92 -7.83 21.37
CA ASP A 158 1.06 -6.90 20.61
C ASP A 158 1.76 -6.25 19.42
N THR A 159 3.09 -6.32 19.35
CA THR A 159 3.85 -5.90 18.18
C THR A 159 3.75 -6.90 17.03
N GLN A 160 3.35 -8.15 17.29
CA GLN A 160 3.16 -9.21 16.29
C GLN A 160 1.69 -9.36 15.85
N ARG A 161 0.76 -8.75 16.59
CA ARG A 161 -0.67 -8.78 16.27
C ARG A 161 -0.99 -7.75 15.20
N PHE A 162 -1.98 -8.06 14.37
CA PHE A 162 -2.44 -7.14 13.33
C PHE A 162 -3.26 -5.98 13.92
N CYS A 163 -3.25 -4.84 13.25
CA CYS A 163 -4.03 -3.67 13.67
C CYS A 163 -5.55 -3.92 13.69
N PHE A 164 -6.08 -4.82 12.86
CA PHE A 164 -7.50 -5.19 12.90
C PHE A 164 -7.91 -5.99 14.14
N GLU A 165 -6.95 -6.47 14.93
CA GLU A 165 -7.23 -7.12 16.21
C GLU A 165 -7.45 -6.11 17.37
N SER A 166 -7.37 -4.81 17.08
CA SER A 166 -7.70 -3.76 18.05
C SER A 166 -9.19 -3.72 18.34
N ASP A 167 -9.56 -3.55 19.61
CA ASP A 167 -10.95 -3.35 20.03
C ASP A 167 -11.56 -2.09 19.41
N ASP A 168 -10.71 -1.09 19.08
CA ASP A 168 -11.11 0.15 18.42
C ASP A 168 -11.31 0.01 16.91
N TRP A 169 -10.90 -1.11 16.26
CA TRP A 169 -10.91 -1.26 14.81
C TRP A 169 -12.28 -0.96 14.18
N ASN A 170 -13.35 -1.60 14.67
CA ASN A 170 -14.70 -1.41 14.12
C ASN A 170 -15.31 -0.06 14.50
N SER A 171 -14.83 0.61 15.54
CA SER A 171 -15.21 1.98 15.88
C SER A 171 -14.54 3.01 15.00
N VAL A 172 -13.33 2.69 14.51
CA VAL A 172 -12.56 3.52 13.56
C VAL A 172 -13.06 3.30 12.13
N PHE A 173 -13.23 2.04 11.72
CA PHE A 173 -13.67 1.66 10.38
C PHE A 173 -14.98 0.89 10.46
N HIS A 174 -16.10 1.58 10.25
CA HIS A 174 -17.39 0.91 10.11
C HIS A 174 -17.29 -0.18 9.03
N ARG A 175 -17.99 -1.30 9.18
CA ARG A 175 -17.88 -2.44 8.26
C ARG A 175 -18.17 -2.06 6.80
N ASP A 176 -19.09 -1.13 6.56
CA ASP A 176 -19.38 -0.59 5.23
C ASP A 176 -18.23 0.20 4.60
N ASN A 177 -17.26 0.60 5.42
CA ASN A 177 -16.10 1.38 5.01
C ASN A 177 -14.84 0.51 4.87
N GLN A 178 -14.98 -0.80 5.01
CA GLN A 178 -13.93 -1.79 4.77
C GLN A 178 -14.16 -2.39 3.37
N ILE A 179 -13.46 -1.88 2.37
CA ILE A 179 -13.74 -2.12 0.95
C ILE A 179 -12.66 -2.98 0.34
N GLU A 180 -13.04 -4.13 -0.22
CA GLU A 180 -12.12 -4.99 -0.96
C GLU A 180 -12.18 -4.69 -2.46
N LEU A 181 -11.04 -4.27 -3.03
CA LEU A 181 -10.86 -4.09 -4.48
C LEU A 181 -10.69 -5.44 -5.14
N LYS A 182 -11.53 -5.78 -6.10
CA LYS A 182 -11.57 -7.09 -6.78
C LYS A 182 -10.82 -7.06 -8.11
N LYS A 183 -10.88 -5.97 -8.88
CA LYS A 183 -10.28 -5.88 -10.21
C LYS A 183 -8.76 -5.77 -10.15
N ILE A 184 -8.08 -6.73 -10.76
CA ILE A 184 -6.61 -6.77 -10.86
C ILE A 184 -6.17 -6.07 -12.15
N PHE A 185 -5.20 -5.15 -12.07
CA PHE A 185 -4.66 -4.39 -13.21
C PHE A 185 -3.20 -4.74 -13.53
N ARG A 186 -2.47 -5.33 -12.59
CA ARG A 186 -1.04 -5.64 -12.76
C ARG A 186 -0.81 -6.87 -13.64
N GLN A 187 -1.56 -7.92 -13.37
CA GLN A 187 -1.47 -9.18 -14.11
C GLN A 187 -2.45 -9.15 -15.27
N THR A 188 -1.93 -9.31 -16.49
CA THR A 188 -2.72 -9.46 -17.71
C THR A 188 -3.06 -10.93 -18.01
N ASP A 189 -2.37 -11.86 -17.34
CA ASP A 189 -2.55 -13.30 -17.45
C ASP A 189 -3.58 -13.78 -16.41
N GLU A 190 -4.76 -14.18 -16.87
CA GLU A 190 -5.86 -14.64 -16.01
C GLU A 190 -5.51 -15.93 -15.28
N ILE A 191 -4.73 -16.83 -15.92
CA ILE A 191 -4.28 -18.06 -15.26
C ILE A 191 -3.38 -17.71 -14.08
N TYR A 192 -2.42 -16.82 -14.30
CA TYR A 192 -1.52 -16.38 -13.23
C TYR A 192 -2.26 -15.64 -12.11
N SER A 193 -3.21 -14.80 -12.44
CA SER A 193 -4.08 -14.14 -11.48
C SER A 193 -4.84 -15.14 -10.61
N SER A 194 -5.38 -16.20 -11.22
CA SER A 194 -6.03 -17.30 -10.49
C SER A 194 -5.06 -18.05 -9.58
N VAL A 195 -3.83 -18.32 -10.05
CA VAL A 195 -2.76 -18.95 -9.25
C VAL A 195 -2.45 -18.09 -8.03
N LEU A 196 -2.24 -16.79 -8.21
CA LEU A 196 -1.91 -15.87 -7.12
C LEU A 196 -3.03 -15.78 -6.08
N ASN A 197 -4.29 -15.76 -6.49
CA ASN A 197 -5.43 -15.75 -5.57
C ASN A 197 -5.51 -17.04 -4.76
N GLN A 198 -5.29 -18.21 -5.38
CA GLN A 198 -5.25 -19.49 -4.66
C GLN A 198 -4.13 -19.54 -3.61
N ILE A 199 -2.95 -18.99 -3.94
CA ILE A 199 -1.81 -18.89 -3.01
C ILE A 199 -2.12 -17.89 -1.89
N ARG A 200 -2.70 -16.74 -2.22
CA ARG A 200 -3.12 -15.71 -1.25
C ARG A 200 -4.04 -16.30 -0.20
N GLU A 201 -5.03 -17.08 -0.61
CA GLU A 201 -6.01 -17.69 0.28
C GLU A 201 -5.57 -19.05 0.88
N GLY A 202 -4.43 -19.60 0.42
CA GLY A 202 -3.96 -20.92 0.84
C GLY A 202 -4.83 -22.09 0.35
N LYS A 203 -5.60 -21.88 -0.73
CA LYS A 203 -6.52 -22.87 -1.32
C LYS A 203 -6.00 -23.38 -2.65
N ILE A 204 -4.83 -24.02 -2.67
CA ILE A 204 -4.17 -24.44 -3.90
C ILE A 204 -4.80 -25.69 -4.46
N LYS A 205 -5.28 -25.60 -5.70
CA LYS A 205 -5.82 -26.74 -6.46
C LYS A 205 -4.67 -27.60 -7.03
N ARG A 206 -4.92 -28.88 -7.24
CA ARG A 206 -3.94 -29.82 -7.81
C ARG A 206 -3.37 -29.30 -9.15
N LYS A 207 -4.23 -28.81 -10.05
CA LYS A 207 -3.81 -28.25 -11.35
C LYS A 207 -2.84 -27.08 -11.18
N THR A 208 -3.05 -26.21 -10.19
CA THR A 208 -2.17 -25.08 -9.88
C THR A 208 -0.83 -25.54 -9.33
N ASN A 209 -0.85 -26.55 -8.45
CA ASN A 209 0.39 -27.16 -7.96
C ASN A 209 1.20 -27.76 -9.10
N ASP A 210 0.56 -28.56 -9.96
CA ASP A 210 1.20 -29.24 -11.08
C ASP A 210 1.73 -28.22 -12.12
N LEU A 211 1.02 -27.09 -12.32
CA LEU A 211 1.47 -25.98 -13.16
C LEU A 211 2.75 -25.35 -12.58
N LEU A 212 2.76 -24.98 -11.30
CA LEU A 212 3.92 -24.30 -10.69
C LEU A 212 5.15 -25.21 -10.64
N LEU A 213 4.97 -26.53 -10.48
CA LEU A 213 6.08 -27.49 -10.54
C LEU A 213 6.78 -27.51 -11.91
N GLN A 214 6.09 -27.18 -13.01
CA GLN A 214 6.70 -27.06 -14.35
C GLN A 214 7.64 -25.86 -14.47
N TYR A 215 7.51 -24.87 -13.60
CA TYR A 215 8.37 -23.67 -13.57
C TYR A 215 9.61 -23.86 -12.68
N VAL A 216 9.72 -24.98 -11.97
CA VAL A 216 10.89 -25.31 -11.16
C VAL A 216 12.03 -25.78 -12.07
N GLY A 217 13.18 -25.11 -12.01
CA GLY A 217 14.35 -25.41 -12.84
C GLY A 217 14.16 -25.06 -14.32
N ARG A 218 13.17 -24.25 -14.68
CA ARG A 218 12.97 -23.77 -16.04
C ARG A 218 14.19 -22.99 -16.52
N GLU A 219 14.64 -23.26 -17.74
CA GLU A 219 15.72 -22.51 -18.39
C GLU A 219 15.30 -21.06 -18.66
N PHE A 220 16.27 -20.15 -18.53
CA PHE A 220 16.06 -18.74 -18.81
C PHE A 220 15.87 -18.50 -20.31
N ALA A 221 15.01 -17.55 -20.66
CA ALA A 221 14.83 -17.16 -22.05
C ALA A 221 16.15 -16.59 -22.63
N ALA A 222 16.54 -17.03 -23.81
CA ALA A 222 17.83 -16.69 -24.42
C ALA A 222 18.00 -15.20 -24.76
N ASN A 223 16.91 -14.44 -24.85
CA ASN A 223 16.87 -13.03 -25.25
C ASN A 223 16.88 -12.04 -24.07
N LEU A 224 17.06 -12.52 -22.84
CA LEU A 224 17.10 -11.64 -21.68
C LEU A 224 18.42 -10.84 -21.64
N VAL A 225 18.32 -9.51 -21.45
CA VAL A 225 19.48 -8.64 -21.25
C VAL A 225 20.07 -8.90 -19.85
N ALA A 226 19.23 -8.98 -18.83
CA ALA A 226 19.60 -9.31 -17.46
C ALA A 226 18.95 -10.63 -17.02
N GLU A 227 19.69 -11.44 -16.24
CA GLU A 227 19.13 -12.67 -15.65
C GLU A 227 17.92 -12.32 -14.75
N PRO A 228 16.95 -13.25 -14.59
CA PRO A 228 15.88 -13.06 -13.61
C PRO A 228 16.44 -12.81 -12.21
N THR A 229 15.95 -11.75 -11.55
CA THR A 229 16.40 -11.42 -10.17
C THR A 229 16.00 -12.54 -9.21
N LYS A 230 16.99 -13.04 -8.44
CA LYS A 230 16.74 -14.08 -7.43
C LYS A 230 16.09 -13.47 -6.19
N LEU A 231 14.92 -13.98 -5.80
CA LEU A 231 14.23 -13.53 -4.59
C LEU A 231 14.41 -14.51 -3.44
N PHE A 232 14.94 -14.01 -2.32
CA PHE A 232 15.16 -14.81 -1.13
C PHE A 232 14.46 -14.24 0.11
N PRO A 233 14.09 -15.10 1.07
CA PRO A 233 13.52 -14.68 2.35
C PRO A 233 14.51 -13.90 3.23
N THR A 234 15.81 -14.17 3.13
CA THR A 234 16.83 -13.66 4.06
C THR A 234 17.86 -12.75 3.41
N LYS A 235 18.28 -11.69 4.13
CA LYS A 235 19.27 -10.72 3.68
C LYS A 235 20.65 -11.34 3.45
N LYS A 236 21.11 -12.23 4.34
CA LYS A 236 22.42 -12.86 4.27
C LYS A 236 22.68 -13.57 2.93
N LYS A 237 21.70 -14.33 2.43
CA LYS A 237 21.82 -15.05 1.15
C LYS A 237 21.90 -14.09 -0.03
N VAL A 238 21.14 -13.00 0.03
CA VAL A 238 21.16 -11.92 -0.99
C VAL A 238 22.51 -11.24 -1.06
N GLU A 239 23.05 -10.81 0.07
CA GLU A 239 24.36 -10.16 0.15
C GLU A 239 25.46 -11.06 -0.39
N GLN A 240 25.47 -12.34 0.03
CA GLN A 240 26.45 -13.31 -0.46
C GLN A 240 26.44 -13.46 -1.98
N ILE A 241 25.25 -13.56 -2.59
CA ILE A 241 25.14 -13.72 -4.06
C ILE A 241 25.59 -12.44 -4.77
N ASN A 242 25.15 -11.27 -4.33
CA ASN A 242 25.52 -10.02 -4.96
C ASN A 242 27.04 -9.76 -4.87
N ILE A 243 27.67 -10.06 -3.73
CA ILE A 243 29.13 -9.96 -3.56
C ILE A 243 29.85 -10.93 -4.50
N LEU A 244 29.49 -12.22 -4.51
CA LEU A 244 30.13 -13.21 -5.38
C LEU A 244 30.02 -12.86 -6.86
N LYS A 245 28.86 -12.41 -7.30
CA LYS A 245 28.63 -11.98 -8.70
C LYS A 245 29.46 -10.73 -9.01
N MET A 246 29.51 -9.75 -8.10
CA MET A 246 30.29 -8.53 -8.27
C MET A 246 31.80 -8.81 -8.32
N ASP A 247 32.32 -9.70 -7.47
CA ASP A 247 33.72 -10.10 -7.43
C ASP A 247 34.13 -10.88 -8.70
N SER A 248 33.19 -11.59 -9.33
CA SER A 248 33.48 -12.32 -10.57
C SER A 248 33.71 -11.40 -11.77
N LEU A 249 33.27 -10.13 -11.70
CA LEU A 249 33.49 -9.15 -12.77
C LEU A 249 34.89 -8.54 -12.69
N GLN A 250 35.67 -8.70 -13.77
CA GLN A 250 37.07 -8.21 -13.88
C GLN A 250 37.18 -6.80 -14.50
N THR A 251 36.04 -6.05 -14.49
CA THR A 251 35.97 -4.70 -15.09
C THR A 251 36.26 -3.63 -14.05
N VAL A 252 36.50 -2.40 -14.53
CA VAL A 252 36.77 -1.24 -13.67
C VAL A 252 35.56 -0.93 -12.80
N GLU A 253 35.80 -0.80 -11.49
CA GLU A 253 34.82 -0.41 -10.50
C GLU A 253 34.75 1.11 -10.37
N LYS A 254 33.54 1.65 -10.29
CA LYS A 254 33.30 3.04 -9.90
C LYS A 254 32.44 3.11 -8.66
N ASN A 255 32.82 4.02 -7.77
CA ASN A 255 32.12 4.28 -6.52
C ASN A 255 31.23 5.53 -6.66
N TYR A 256 29.99 5.42 -6.16
CA TYR A 256 29.01 6.51 -6.13
C TYR A 256 28.53 6.69 -4.69
N ASN A 257 28.94 7.81 -4.08
CA ASN A 257 28.54 8.16 -2.73
C ASN A 257 27.28 9.03 -2.72
N VAL A 258 26.45 8.84 -1.69
CA VAL A 258 25.33 9.74 -1.44
C VAL A 258 25.84 11.16 -1.23
N SER A 259 25.17 12.13 -1.80
CA SER A 259 25.47 13.55 -1.62
C SER A 259 24.32 14.21 -0.85
N TYR A 260 24.69 15.04 0.14
CA TYR A 260 23.74 15.81 0.94
C TYR A 260 23.50 17.17 0.28
N ILE A 261 22.27 17.52 0.03
CA ILE A 261 21.83 18.78 -0.56
C ILE A 261 21.25 19.60 0.58
N LYS A 262 21.77 20.82 0.76
CA LYS A 262 21.33 21.74 1.83
C LYS A 262 20.62 22.98 1.30
N ASP A 263 20.75 23.27 0.03
CA ASP A 263 20.29 24.51 -0.61
C ASP A 263 19.64 24.23 -1.98
N ALA A 264 18.64 23.33 -2.01
CA ALA A 264 17.80 23.18 -3.20
C ALA A 264 16.89 24.41 -3.36
N ASP A 265 16.37 24.60 -4.56
CA ASP A 265 15.47 25.71 -4.89
C ASP A 265 14.30 25.77 -3.90
N MET A 266 14.08 26.95 -3.35
CA MET A 266 13.08 27.21 -2.32
C MET A 266 12.29 28.49 -2.65
N THR A 267 10.99 28.43 -2.47
CA THR A 267 10.13 29.61 -2.48
C THR A 267 10.44 30.52 -1.26
N ARG A 268 9.92 31.73 -1.27
CA ARG A 268 10.05 32.62 -0.11
C ARG A 268 9.43 32.04 1.16
N ALA A 269 8.27 31.39 1.04
CA ALA A 269 7.59 30.71 2.13
C ALA A 269 8.44 29.53 2.68
N ASP A 270 9.06 28.74 1.80
CA ASP A 270 9.93 27.62 2.19
C ASP A 270 11.14 28.11 2.99
N LYS A 271 11.73 29.26 2.61
CA LYS A 271 12.85 29.87 3.36
C LYS A 271 12.44 30.27 4.77
N GLU A 272 11.22 30.78 4.98
CA GLU A 272 10.71 31.12 6.31
C GLU A 272 10.49 29.87 7.16
N ILE A 273 9.94 28.80 6.56
CA ILE A 273 9.77 27.53 7.25
C ILE A 273 11.15 26.95 7.64
N ARG A 274 12.11 26.98 6.75
CA ARG A 274 13.46 26.45 6.99
C ARG A 274 14.18 27.13 8.14
N ARG A 275 14.01 28.45 8.32
CA ARG A 275 14.61 29.22 9.44
C ARG A 275 14.22 28.72 10.82
N GLN A 276 13.16 27.92 10.94
CA GLN A 276 12.69 27.34 12.20
C GLN A 276 13.50 26.11 12.62
N PHE A 277 14.36 25.57 11.75
CA PHE A 277 15.17 24.38 11.99
C PHE A 277 16.62 24.74 12.23
N THR A 278 17.23 24.09 13.22
CA THR A 278 18.66 24.21 13.51
C THR A 278 19.49 23.36 12.53
N ASP A 279 20.80 23.63 12.43
CA ASP A 279 21.73 22.78 11.66
C ASP A 279 21.73 21.33 12.17
N ARG A 280 21.51 21.12 13.45
CA ARG A 280 21.35 19.79 14.04
C ARG A 280 20.11 19.08 13.51
N ASP A 281 18.98 19.77 13.43
CA ASP A 281 17.74 19.20 12.88
C ASP A 281 17.91 18.85 11.42
N ILE A 282 18.58 19.69 10.66
CA ILE A 282 18.92 19.48 9.24
C ILE A 282 19.79 18.24 9.07
N ASN A 283 20.85 18.07 9.85
CA ASN A 283 21.73 16.93 9.75
C ASN A 283 21.02 15.62 10.15
N ILE A 284 20.20 15.64 11.19
CA ILE A 284 19.38 14.49 11.60
C ILE A 284 18.43 14.08 10.46
N GLU A 285 17.80 15.04 9.81
CA GLU A 285 16.88 14.77 8.70
C GLU A 285 17.61 14.24 7.47
N LEU A 286 18.78 14.78 7.14
CA LEU A 286 19.61 14.28 6.03
C LEU A 286 20.09 12.85 6.27
N ASP A 287 20.54 12.53 7.50
CA ASP A 287 20.94 11.17 7.86
C ASP A 287 19.77 10.20 7.83
N PHE A 288 18.59 10.67 8.25
CA PHE A 288 17.36 9.91 8.16
C PHE A 288 17.00 9.61 6.70
N LEU A 289 17.03 10.62 5.81
CA LEU A 289 16.78 10.43 4.38
C LEU A 289 17.77 9.45 3.76
N ALA A 290 19.07 9.65 4.00
CA ALA A 290 20.12 8.76 3.49
C ALA A 290 20.00 7.33 4.01
N GLY A 291 19.56 7.14 5.25
CA GLY A 291 19.33 5.82 5.85
C GLY A 291 18.09 5.09 5.34
N ASN A 292 17.13 5.82 4.75
CA ASN A 292 15.87 5.26 4.22
C ASN A 292 15.86 5.11 2.69
N LEU A 293 16.95 5.45 1.99
CA LEU A 293 17.07 5.14 0.57
C LEU A 293 17.07 3.63 0.33
N MET A 294 16.50 3.20 -0.77
CA MET A 294 16.62 1.80 -1.22
C MET A 294 18.02 1.47 -1.69
N CYS A 295 18.71 2.43 -2.31
CA CYS A 295 20.10 2.30 -2.75
C CYS A 295 21.08 2.46 -1.57
N GLU A 296 22.27 1.94 -1.74
CA GLU A 296 23.32 2.03 -0.74
C GLU A 296 23.92 3.43 -0.68
N LYS A 297 24.35 3.86 0.52
CA LYS A 297 25.01 5.16 0.70
C LYS A 297 26.33 5.23 -0.10
N GLU A 298 27.05 4.13 -0.11
CA GLU A 298 28.25 3.91 -0.91
C GLU A 298 27.97 2.76 -1.86
N MET A 299 27.84 3.06 -3.14
CA MET A 299 27.47 2.09 -4.15
C MET A 299 28.63 1.87 -5.11
N ASN A 300 29.13 0.65 -5.14
CA ASN A 300 30.13 0.21 -6.09
C ASN A 300 29.46 -0.44 -7.30
N ILE A 301 29.83 -0.02 -8.50
CA ILE A 301 29.29 -0.55 -9.76
C ILE A 301 30.47 -0.92 -10.66
N LYS A 302 30.32 -2.05 -11.37
CA LYS A 302 31.23 -2.50 -12.45
C LYS A 302 30.47 -2.63 -13.75
N ILE A 303 31.16 -2.50 -14.89
CA ILE A 303 30.57 -2.88 -16.19
C ILE A 303 30.27 -4.38 -16.15
N GLY A 304 29.08 -4.76 -16.59
CA GLY A 304 28.53 -6.12 -16.45
C GLY A 304 27.68 -6.32 -15.19
N ALA A 305 27.63 -5.35 -14.27
CA ALA A 305 26.81 -5.45 -13.08
C ALA A 305 25.32 -5.43 -13.44
N GLN A 306 24.59 -6.40 -12.87
CA GLN A 306 23.14 -6.43 -12.98
C GLN A 306 22.50 -5.50 -11.95
N VAL A 307 21.72 -4.54 -12.45
CA VAL A 307 21.14 -3.48 -11.64
C VAL A 307 19.62 -3.38 -11.86
N MET A 308 18.94 -2.80 -10.90
CA MET A 308 17.53 -2.47 -10.97
C MET A 308 17.32 -0.98 -10.70
N CYS A 309 16.53 -0.31 -11.53
CA CYS A 309 16.09 1.05 -11.31
C CYS A 309 15.06 1.12 -10.17
N ILE A 310 15.22 2.10 -9.28
CA ILE A 310 14.32 2.26 -8.11
C ILE A 310 13.41 3.48 -8.20
N ILE A 311 13.37 4.14 -9.35
CA ILE A 311 12.49 5.28 -9.65
C ILE A 311 11.76 5.06 -10.97
N ASN A 312 10.73 5.87 -11.22
CA ASN A 312 10.10 5.94 -12.54
C ASN A 312 10.70 7.10 -13.32
N ILE A 313 11.26 6.81 -14.49
CA ILE A 313 11.82 7.80 -15.41
C ILE A 313 10.84 8.00 -16.55
N LYS A 314 10.47 9.24 -16.82
CA LYS A 314 9.50 9.61 -17.85
C LYS A 314 10.19 10.31 -19.01
N SER A 315 9.60 10.18 -20.21
CA SER A 315 9.93 11.02 -21.36
C SER A 315 9.45 12.46 -21.15
N GLU A 316 9.88 13.36 -22.00
CA GLU A 316 9.36 14.74 -22.04
C GLU A 316 7.85 14.79 -22.30
N LEU A 317 7.30 13.81 -23.01
CA LEU A 317 5.86 13.67 -23.26
C LEU A 317 5.09 13.07 -22.07
N GLY A 318 5.80 12.66 -21.00
CA GLY A 318 5.20 12.10 -19.78
C GLY A 318 5.04 10.58 -19.78
N ASP A 319 5.42 9.88 -20.85
CA ASP A 319 5.40 8.43 -20.91
C ASP A 319 6.50 7.83 -20.05
N ILE A 320 6.21 6.72 -19.38
CA ILE A 320 7.20 6.03 -18.55
C ILE A 320 8.14 5.24 -19.45
N LEU A 321 9.40 5.64 -19.49
CA LEU A 321 10.46 4.94 -20.22
C LEU A 321 11.03 3.78 -19.40
N ILE A 322 11.34 4.03 -18.12
CA ILE A 322 11.89 3.06 -17.17
C ILE A 322 11.02 3.10 -15.91
N CYS A 323 10.54 1.96 -15.50
CA CYS A 323 9.75 1.81 -14.27
C CYS A 323 10.66 1.50 -13.09
N ASN A 324 10.18 1.80 -11.89
CA ASN A 324 10.73 1.19 -10.68
C ASN A 324 10.55 -0.35 -10.76
N GLY A 325 11.66 -1.07 -10.58
CA GLY A 325 11.73 -2.52 -10.76
C GLY A 325 12.28 -2.95 -12.12
N SER A 326 12.51 -2.03 -13.08
CA SER A 326 13.13 -2.36 -14.35
C SER A 326 14.56 -2.84 -14.16
N GLN A 327 14.84 -4.01 -14.70
CA GLN A 327 16.12 -4.70 -14.61
C GLN A 327 16.97 -4.43 -15.85
N GLY A 328 18.28 -4.34 -15.65
CA GLY A 328 19.23 -4.10 -16.74
C GLY A 328 20.67 -4.45 -16.35
N ILE A 329 21.56 -4.28 -17.30
CA ILE A 329 23.02 -4.48 -17.11
C ILE A 329 23.74 -3.17 -17.40
N VAL A 330 24.72 -2.86 -16.58
CA VAL A 330 25.66 -1.75 -16.83
C VAL A 330 26.57 -2.13 -18.00
N ILE A 331 26.44 -1.42 -19.11
CA ILE A 331 27.17 -1.71 -20.34
C ILE A 331 28.40 -0.82 -20.51
N ASP A 332 28.41 0.38 -19.89
CA ASP A 332 29.48 1.35 -20.01
C ASP A 332 29.36 2.46 -18.96
N TYR A 333 30.32 3.39 -18.95
CA TYR A 333 30.26 4.64 -18.23
C TYR A 333 30.29 5.80 -19.22
N CYS A 334 29.47 6.82 -18.99
CA CYS A 334 29.52 8.05 -19.76
C CYS A 334 30.87 8.73 -19.56
N GLU A 335 31.61 9.00 -20.64
CA GLU A 335 32.94 9.62 -20.60
C GLU A 335 32.92 11.02 -19.95
N LEU A 336 31.86 11.82 -20.22
CA LEU A 336 31.77 13.18 -19.72
C LEU A 336 31.36 13.26 -18.23
N SER A 337 30.39 12.43 -17.81
CA SER A 337 29.82 12.52 -16.47
C SER A 337 30.28 11.43 -15.51
N GLY A 338 30.88 10.36 -16.03
CA GLY A 338 31.27 9.20 -15.25
C GLY A 338 30.13 8.33 -14.75
N TYR A 339 28.86 8.66 -15.07
CA TYR A 339 27.71 7.89 -14.64
C TYR A 339 27.53 6.60 -15.44
N PRO A 340 26.92 5.54 -14.84
CA PRO A 340 26.73 4.27 -15.50
C PRO A 340 25.70 4.37 -16.62
N LYS A 341 26.00 3.77 -17.78
CA LYS A 341 25.08 3.54 -18.87
C LYS A 341 24.49 2.15 -18.69
N VAL A 342 23.18 2.06 -18.56
CA VAL A 342 22.44 0.83 -18.32
C VAL A 342 21.61 0.47 -19.55
N LYS A 343 21.70 -0.79 -19.97
CA LYS A 343 20.80 -1.40 -20.96
C LYS A 343 19.75 -2.20 -20.21
N TYR A 344 18.48 -1.80 -20.35
CA TYR A 344 17.35 -2.43 -19.68
C TYR A 344 16.74 -3.57 -20.51
N ASN A 345 15.98 -4.45 -19.85
CA ASN A 345 15.30 -5.57 -20.51
C ASN A 345 14.32 -5.16 -21.62
N ASN A 346 13.76 -3.94 -21.53
CA ASN A 346 12.91 -3.37 -22.58
C ASN A 346 13.70 -2.81 -23.79
N GLY A 347 15.03 -3.02 -23.83
CA GLY A 347 15.93 -2.57 -24.91
C GLY A 347 16.39 -1.12 -24.79
N ILE A 348 15.88 -0.33 -23.86
CA ILE A 348 16.28 1.07 -23.67
C ILE A 348 17.67 1.11 -23.04
N GLU A 349 18.56 1.96 -23.60
CA GLU A 349 19.85 2.30 -23.01
C GLU A 349 19.80 3.71 -22.45
N MET A 350 20.21 3.89 -21.19
CA MET A 350 20.14 5.16 -20.51
C MET A 350 21.33 5.39 -19.57
N ILE A 351 21.82 6.63 -19.53
CA ILE A 351 22.82 7.07 -18.53
C ILE A 351 22.06 7.39 -17.25
N MET A 352 22.43 6.71 -16.17
CA MET A 352 21.78 6.83 -14.87
C MET A 352 22.45 7.88 -14.01
N THR A 353 21.98 9.11 -14.10
CA THR A 353 22.46 10.23 -13.28
C THR A 353 21.90 10.17 -11.86
N LYS A 354 22.50 10.93 -10.94
CA LYS A 354 21.96 11.02 -9.57
C LYS A 354 20.54 11.59 -9.56
N HIS A 355 19.67 10.94 -8.82
CA HIS A 355 18.34 11.41 -8.49
C HIS A 355 18.35 12.12 -7.14
N ILE A 356 17.53 13.15 -6.98
CA ILE A 356 17.41 13.92 -5.74
C ILE A 356 16.12 13.55 -5.03
N TRP A 357 16.23 13.09 -3.79
CA TRP A 357 15.11 12.89 -2.87
C TRP A 357 15.11 14.05 -1.88
N LEU A 358 14.15 14.95 -2.03
CA LEU A 358 13.99 16.12 -1.16
C LEU A 358 13.27 15.72 0.14
N SER A 359 13.58 16.44 1.22
CA SER A 359 12.84 16.32 2.47
C SER A 359 11.48 16.99 2.35
N ASP A 360 10.44 16.27 2.77
CA ASP A 360 9.10 16.83 2.92
C ASP A 360 8.94 17.62 4.23
N LYS A 361 9.90 17.47 5.15
CA LYS A 361 9.86 18.07 6.48
C LYS A 361 10.58 19.41 6.52
N ILE A 362 11.76 19.46 5.93
CA ILE A 362 12.60 20.66 5.92
C ILE A 362 12.82 21.08 4.46
N PRO A 363 12.24 22.19 4.03
CA PRO A 363 12.41 22.67 2.66
C PRO A 363 13.88 22.92 2.29
N GLY A 364 14.22 22.66 1.03
CA GLY A 364 15.53 22.95 0.46
C GLY A 364 16.63 21.99 0.87
N ILE A 365 16.33 20.90 1.58
CA ILE A 365 17.31 19.83 1.85
C ILE A 365 16.90 18.52 1.20
N GLY A 366 17.89 17.68 0.95
CA GLY A 366 17.65 16.38 0.35
C GLY A 366 18.93 15.56 0.27
N VAL A 367 18.78 14.38 -0.29
CA VAL A 367 19.90 13.48 -0.58
C VAL A 367 19.89 13.10 -2.05
N SER A 368 21.06 12.92 -2.62
CA SER A 368 21.22 12.59 -4.02
C SER A 368 22.11 11.35 -4.17
N GLN A 369 21.65 10.37 -4.95
CA GLN A 369 22.39 9.14 -5.27
C GLN A 369 21.96 8.62 -6.64
N VAL A 370 22.76 7.79 -7.27
CA VAL A 370 22.37 7.07 -8.49
C VAL A 370 21.23 6.12 -8.12
N PRO A 371 20.06 6.19 -8.81
CA PRO A 371 18.87 5.45 -8.43
C PRO A 371 18.89 3.99 -8.88
N LEU A 372 19.96 3.28 -8.53
CA LEU A 372 20.19 1.88 -8.86
C LEU A 372 20.47 1.05 -7.61
N ILE A 373 20.15 -0.23 -7.67
CA ILE A 373 20.60 -1.24 -6.70
C ILE A 373 21.12 -2.46 -7.46
N LEU A 374 22.05 -3.21 -6.87
CA LEU A 374 22.43 -4.52 -7.40
C LEU A 374 21.22 -5.46 -7.38
N SER A 375 20.99 -6.17 -8.45
CA SER A 375 19.76 -6.95 -8.64
C SER A 375 19.96 -8.38 -9.11
N TRP A 376 21.12 -8.99 -8.92
CA TRP A 376 21.23 -10.44 -9.07
C TRP A 376 20.38 -11.17 -8.02
N ALA A 377 20.36 -10.63 -6.79
CA ALA A 377 19.49 -11.11 -5.72
C ALA A 377 18.89 -9.97 -4.90
N LEU A 378 17.65 -10.16 -4.44
CA LEU A 378 16.95 -9.23 -3.56
C LEU A 378 16.17 -10.00 -2.49
N THR A 379 15.87 -9.34 -1.36
CA THR A 379 14.95 -9.92 -0.38
C THR A 379 13.51 -9.71 -0.81
N ILE A 380 12.64 -10.69 -0.49
CA ILE A 380 11.19 -10.59 -0.73
C ILE A 380 10.63 -9.30 -0.12
N HIS A 381 11.11 -8.90 1.07
CA HIS A 381 10.70 -7.65 1.73
C HIS A 381 11.06 -6.40 0.92
N LYS A 382 12.28 -6.33 0.37
CA LYS A 382 12.71 -5.17 -0.44
C LYS A 382 11.93 -5.04 -1.76
N CYS A 383 11.39 -6.16 -2.26
CA CYS A 383 10.56 -6.16 -3.48
C CYS A 383 9.09 -5.87 -3.23
N GLN A 384 8.64 -5.73 -1.97
CA GLN A 384 7.25 -5.37 -1.67
C GLN A 384 6.91 -4.03 -2.31
N GLY A 385 5.77 -3.95 -3.01
CA GLY A 385 5.39 -2.77 -3.80
C GLY A 385 6.01 -2.69 -5.22
N ALA A 386 7.21 -3.24 -5.46
CA ALA A 386 7.84 -3.25 -6.78
C ALA A 386 7.17 -4.25 -7.74
N THR A 387 7.40 -4.06 -9.03
CA THR A 387 6.97 -4.99 -10.09
C THR A 387 8.19 -5.36 -10.92
N LEU A 388 8.47 -6.66 -11.02
CA LEU A 388 9.62 -7.19 -11.76
C LEU A 388 9.18 -7.74 -13.11
N ASP A 389 10.01 -7.56 -14.13
CA ASP A 389 9.77 -8.16 -15.44
C ASP A 389 9.97 -9.68 -15.39
N SER A 390 11.04 -10.12 -14.69
CA SER A 390 11.32 -11.53 -14.44
C SER A 390 11.95 -11.74 -13.07
N ALA A 391 11.66 -12.88 -12.44
CA ALA A 391 12.27 -13.27 -11.17
C ALA A 391 12.44 -14.78 -11.05
N GLU A 392 13.55 -15.19 -10.42
CA GLU A 392 13.79 -16.56 -9.97
C GLU A 392 13.54 -16.63 -8.46
N ILE A 393 12.54 -17.40 -8.05
CA ILE A 393 11.99 -17.36 -6.70
C ILE A 393 12.19 -18.71 -6.01
N ASP A 394 12.80 -18.68 -4.82
CA ASP A 394 12.90 -19.83 -3.92
C ASP A 394 11.70 -19.81 -2.95
N VAL A 395 10.69 -20.59 -3.25
CA VAL A 395 9.48 -20.75 -2.41
C VAL A 395 9.34 -22.17 -1.85
N GLY A 396 10.48 -22.80 -1.61
CA GLY A 396 10.58 -24.11 -0.96
C GLY A 396 10.86 -23.99 0.56
N SER A 397 11.90 -24.70 1.00
CA SER A 397 12.23 -24.85 2.42
C SER A 397 12.64 -23.54 3.13
N GLY A 398 13.06 -22.53 2.38
CA GLY A 398 13.46 -21.23 2.92
C GLY A 398 12.31 -20.33 3.40
N ILE A 399 11.06 -20.64 3.06
CA ILE A 399 9.88 -19.87 3.48
C ILE A 399 9.62 -20.13 4.97
N PHE A 400 9.58 -19.05 5.76
CA PHE A 400 9.39 -19.11 7.21
C PHE A 400 8.20 -18.29 7.72
N GLU A 401 7.70 -17.29 6.94
CA GLU A 401 6.63 -16.39 7.36
C GLU A 401 5.38 -16.52 6.49
N CYS A 402 4.22 -16.25 7.08
CA CYS A 402 2.96 -16.18 6.35
C CYS A 402 3.02 -15.09 5.25
N GLY A 403 2.40 -15.36 4.12
CA GLY A 403 2.33 -14.41 2.99
C GLY A 403 3.60 -14.27 2.16
N GLN A 404 4.77 -14.77 2.59
CA GLN A 404 6.03 -14.62 1.84
C GLN A 404 5.95 -15.18 0.42
N THR A 405 5.39 -16.37 0.24
CA THR A 405 5.21 -16.99 -1.08
C THR A 405 4.32 -16.11 -1.97
N TYR A 406 3.20 -15.65 -1.42
CA TYR A 406 2.29 -14.79 -2.15
C TYR A 406 2.96 -13.46 -2.56
N VAL A 407 3.64 -12.79 -1.62
CA VAL A 407 4.36 -11.54 -1.91
C VAL A 407 5.41 -11.76 -2.98
N ALA A 408 6.21 -12.81 -2.90
CA ALA A 408 7.26 -13.09 -3.88
C ALA A 408 6.69 -13.31 -5.29
N LEU A 409 5.75 -14.23 -5.43
CA LEU A 409 5.13 -14.54 -6.72
C LEU A 409 4.37 -13.34 -7.30
N SER A 410 3.67 -12.58 -6.47
CA SER A 410 2.93 -11.40 -6.94
C SER A 410 3.81 -10.24 -7.44
N ARG A 411 5.14 -10.37 -7.37
CA ARG A 411 6.07 -9.37 -7.94
C ARG A 411 6.13 -9.44 -9.47
N VAL A 412 5.96 -10.61 -10.04
CA VAL A 412 6.04 -10.84 -11.48
C VAL A 412 4.69 -10.57 -12.16
N LYS A 413 4.72 -10.10 -13.41
CA LYS A 413 3.52 -9.71 -14.15
C LYS A 413 2.76 -10.90 -14.74
N SER A 414 3.49 -11.93 -15.15
CA SER A 414 2.95 -13.11 -15.88
C SER A 414 3.77 -14.36 -15.61
N LEU A 415 3.23 -15.51 -15.99
CA LEU A 415 3.94 -16.79 -15.94
C LEU A 415 5.21 -16.79 -16.80
N GLU A 416 5.26 -15.98 -17.87
CA GLU A 416 6.43 -15.89 -18.74
C GLU A 416 7.69 -15.44 -17.99
N GLY A 417 7.56 -14.43 -17.11
CA GLY A 417 8.67 -13.92 -16.30
C GLY A 417 8.94 -14.73 -15.03
N LEU A 418 8.16 -15.79 -14.76
CA LEU A 418 8.29 -16.60 -13.55
C LEU A 418 9.30 -17.73 -13.75
N TYR A 419 10.26 -17.81 -12.83
CA TYR A 419 11.22 -18.92 -12.69
C TYR A 419 11.23 -19.34 -11.22
N LEU A 420 11.26 -20.65 -10.96
CA LEU A 420 11.28 -21.18 -9.60
C LEU A 420 12.54 -22.02 -9.38
N THR A 421 13.28 -21.70 -8.33
CA THR A 421 14.37 -22.57 -7.87
C THR A 421 13.81 -23.80 -7.16
N SER A 422 12.78 -23.60 -6.34
CA SER A 422 12.06 -24.66 -5.65
C SER A 422 10.62 -24.22 -5.37
N PHE A 423 9.71 -25.20 -5.26
CA PHE A 423 8.32 -24.98 -4.89
C PHE A 423 7.82 -26.11 -3.98
N ASP A 424 7.22 -25.75 -2.86
CA ASP A 424 6.53 -26.69 -1.98
C ASP A 424 5.21 -26.08 -1.49
N ALA A 425 4.10 -26.57 -2.04
CA ALA A 425 2.76 -26.12 -1.67
C ALA A 425 2.46 -26.25 -0.15
N LYS A 426 3.10 -27.21 0.55
CA LYS A 426 2.95 -27.40 2.00
C LYS A 426 3.59 -26.27 2.82
N ARG A 427 4.47 -25.49 2.22
CA ARG A 427 5.13 -24.33 2.84
C ARG A 427 4.33 -23.03 2.71
N ILE A 428 3.27 -23.05 1.91
CA ILE A 428 2.40 -21.89 1.79
C ILE A 428 1.59 -21.77 3.09
N ARG A 429 1.87 -20.71 3.80
CA ARG A 429 1.29 -20.44 5.12
C ARG A 429 0.41 -19.20 5.05
N ILE A 430 -0.79 -19.32 5.59
CA ILE A 430 -1.68 -18.19 5.84
C ILE A 430 -1.97 -18.07 7.32
N ASN A 431 -2.15 -16.85 7.77
CA ASN A 431 -2.54 -16.62 9.16
C ASN A 431 -4.05 -16.86 9.31
N LYS A 432 -4.44 -17.70 10.28
CA LYS A 432 -5.84 -18.03 10.53
C LYS A 432 -6.69 -16.80 10.85
N LYS A 433 -6.16 -15.85 11.65
CA LYS A 433 -6.89 -14.61 12.01
C LYS A 433 -7.16 -13.74 10.78
N VAL A 434 -6.21 -13.69 9.84
CA VAL A 434 -6.39 -12.98 8.57
C VAL A 434 -7.49 -13.63 7.74
N LYS A 435 -7.48 -14.96 7.66
CA LYS A 435 -8.54 -15.70 6.95
C LYS A 435 -9.91 -15.42 7.58
N ASP A 436 -10.03 -15.56 8.89
CA ASP A 436 -11.28 -15.35 9.64
C ASP A 436 -11.78 -13.89 9.46
N PHE A 437 -10.84 -12.90 9.43
CA PHE A 437 -11.14 -11.49 9.18
C PHE A 437 -11.78 -11.28 7.80
N TYR A 438 -11.15 -11.79 6.73
CA TYR A 438 -11.69 -11.63 5.38
C TYR A 438 -12.98 -12.42 5.15
N GLU A 439 -13.12 -13.63 5.71
CA GLU A 439 -14.36 -14.41 5.65
C GLU A 439 -15.50 -13.63 6.32
N SER A 440 -15.25 -13.02 7.48
CA SER A 440 -16.25 -12.20 8.17
C SER A 440 -16.65 -10.94 7.39
N LEU A 441 -15.70 -10.35 6.66
CA LEU A 441 -15.94 -9.17 5.82
C LEU A 441 -16.79 -9.55 4.60
N THR A 442 -16.46 -10.66 3.93
CA THR A 442 -17.21 -11.17 2.77
C THR A 442 -18.66 -11.48 3.15
N LEU A 443 -18.86 -12.23 4.23
CA LEU A 443 -20.21 -12.57 4.72
C LEU A 443 -21.06 -11.33 5.05
N TYR A 444 -20.42 -10.29 5.58
CA TYR A 444 -21.11 -9.02 5.86
C TYR A 444 -21.62 -8.35 4.59
N HIS A 445 -20.79 -8.27 3.55
CA HIS A 445 -21.18 -7.63 2.28
C HIS A 445 -22.21 -8.46 1.52
N GLU A 446 -22.07 -9.79 1.46
CA GLU A 446 -23.05 -10.67 0.84
C GLU A 446 -24.42 -10.58 1.52
N SER A 447 -24.47 -10.49 2.86
CA SER A 447 -25.73 -10.33 3.58
C SER A 447 -26.44 -9.01 3.29
N LYS A 448 -25.71 -7.96 2.90
CA LYS A 448 -26.29 -6.69 2.47
C LYS A 448 -26.84 -6.75 1.05
N GLU A 449 -26.08 -7.32 0.11
CA GLU A 449 -26.50 -7.48 -1.27
C GLU A 449 -27.82 -8.27 -1.35
N THR A 450 -27.94 -9.37 -0.56
CA THR A 450 -29.19 -10.14 -0.49
C THR A 450 -30.37 -9.38 0.14
N ASN A 451 -30.12 -8.44 1.04
CA ASN A 451 -31.17 -7.61 1.63
C ASN A 451 -31.58 -6.45 0.73
N GLU A 452 -30.72 -5.96 -0.16
CA GLU A 452 -31.04 -4.94 -1.15
C GLU A 452 -31.83 -5.50 -2.34
N GLU A 453 -31.58 -6.75 -2.75
CA GLU A 453 -32.35 -7.42 -3.81
C GLU A 453 -33.81 -7.73 -3.42
N VAL A 454 -34.15 -7.73 -2.14
CA VAL A 454 -35.53 -7.97 -1.65
C VAL A 454 -36.38 -6.69 -1.68
N TYR A 455 -35.82 -5.53 -1.90
CA TYR A 455 -36.58 -4.30 -2.07
C TYR A 455 -36.91 -4.08 -3.55
N VAL A 456 -37.81 -4.91 -4.10
CA VAL A 456 -38.57 -4.57 -5.31
C VAL A 456 -39.58 -3.55 -4.88
N PRO A 457 -39.56 -2.28 -5.33
CA PRO A 457 -40.62 -1.37 -5.03
C PRO A 457 -41.92 -1.99 -5.63
N LEU A 458 -42.88 -2.25 -4.77
CA LEU A 458 -44.24 -2.56 -5.20
C LEU A 458 -44.65 -1.42 -6.12
N VAL A 459 -44.71 -1.68 -7.42
CA VAL A 459 -45.37 -0.82 -8.38
C VAL A 459 -46.83 -0.87 -7.97
N ILE A 460 -47.28 0.17 -7.27
CA ILE A 460 -48.71 0.41 -7.07
C ILE A 460 -49.25 0.59 -8.48
N ALA A 461 -49.96 -0.42 -8.98
CA ALA A 461 -50.68 -0.32 -10.23
C ALA A 461 -51.64 0.84 -10.09
N GLU A 462 -51.44 1.92 -10.82
CA GLU A 462 -52.44 2.97 -10.99
C GLU A 462 -53.70 2.29 -11.49
N GLU A 463 -54.83 2.47 -10.75
CA GLU A 463 -56.15 1.99 -11.15
C GLU A 463 -56.46 2.58 -12.53
N ILE A 464 -56.58 1.70 -13.52
CA ILE A 464 -57.12 2.05 -14.83
C ILE A 464 -58.60 2.39 -14.60
N PRO A 465 -59.12 3.59 -14.94
CA PRO A 465 -60.54 3.89 -14.81
C PRO A 465 -61.35 3.01 -15.78
N ILE A 466 -62.10 2.07 -15.24
CA ILE A 466 -63.07 1.31 -16.02
C ILE A 466 -64.22 2.25 -16.37
N ALA A 467 -64.35 2.57 -17.65
CA ALA A 467 -65.53 3.28 -18.20
C ALA A 467 -66.77 2.37 -18.05
N ILE A 468 -67.68 2.77 -17.18
CA ILE A 468 -68.98 2.13 -17.04
C ILE A 468 -69.97 2.81 -18.03
N PRO A 469 -70.63 2.04 -18.88
CA PRO A 469 -71.72 2.60 -19.70
C PRO A 469 -73.00 2.89 -18.85
N LEU A 470 -73.51 4.07 -18.99
CA LEU A 470 -74.81 4.49 -18.42
C LEU A 470 -75.92 3.53 -18.85
N GLN A 471 -76.55 2.86 -17.87
CA GLN A 471 -77.96 2.42 -18.03
C GLN A 471 -78.79 2.94 -16.84
N THR A 472 -79.82 3.63 -17.20
CA THR A 472 -80.92 4.20 -16.42
C THR A 472 -81.76 3.13 -15.71
N GLY A 473 -82.05 3.30 -14.41
CA GLY A 473 -83.02 2.47 -13.69
C GLY A 473 -83.08 2.82 -12.21
N SER A 474 -84.21 3.36 -11.83
CA SER A 474 -84.73 4.00 -10.63
C SER A 474 -84.84 3.08 -9.38
N PHE A 475 -84.83 3.77 -8.21
CA PHE A 475 -85.40 3.39 -6.87
C PHE A 475 -84.63 2.29 -6.08
N GLU A 476 -84.41 2.36 -4.78
CA GLU A 476 -85.14 2.92 -3.60
C GLU A 476 -84.16 3.12 -2.43
N LEU A 477 -84.48 4.04 -1.55
CA LEU A 477 -83.91 4.32 -0.24
C LEU A 477 -84.24 3.19 0.77
N VAL A 478 -83.31 2.76 1.58
CA VAL A 478 -83.56 2.33 2.97
C VAL A 478 -82.46 2.84 3.87
N GLN A 479 -82.88 3.43 4.95
CA GLN A 479 -82.25 4.12 6.04
C GLN A 479 -81.45 3.21 6.98
N GLU A 480 -80.46 3.82 7.66
CA GLU A 480 -80.22 3.87 9.11
C GLU A 480 -79.77 2.55 9.77
N THR A 481 -78.95 2.50 10.72
CA THR A 481 -78.42 3.44 11.78
C THR A 481 -77.18 2.82 12.47
N PRO A 482 -76.58 3.54 13.46
CA PRO A 482 -75.16 3.52 13.76
C PRO A 482 -74.77 2.78 15.10
N VAL A 483 -73.57 3.17 15.64
CA VAL A 483 -73.11 2.94 17.05
C VAL A 483 -72.23 1.66 17.21
N GLU A 484 -71.07 1.67 17.74
CA GLU A 484 -70.61 2.30 18.99
C GLU A 484 -69.09 2.38 19.08
N LYS A 485 -68.68 3.42 19.74
CA LYS A 485 -67.30 3.65 20.30
C LYS A 485 -67.07 2.68 21.47
N PHE A 486 -65.84 2.25 21.67
CA PHE A 486 -65.35 2.06 23.04
C PHE A 486 -63.92 2.55 23.15
N ASN A 487 -63.74 3.33 24.18
CA ASN A 487 -62.57 4.08 24.64
C ASN A 487 -61.75 3.32 25.67
N GLN A 488 -60.50 3.65 25.76
CA GLN A 488 -59.66 3.76 26.96
C GLN A 488 -59.37 2.45 27.77
N SER A 489 -58.14 2.23 28.24
CA SER A 489 -57.34 2.99 29.19
C SER A 489 -56.03 2.28 29.47
N THR A 490 -54.92 3.01 29.49
CA THR A 490 -53.91 3.21 30.56
C THR A 490 -53.58 2.07 31.53
N HIS A 491 -52.28 1.81 31.68
CA HIS A 491 -51.43 1.82 32.86
C HIS A 491 -50.05 1.28 32.48
N SER A 492 -48.97 2.02 32.50
CA SER A 492 -47.97 2.50 33.49
C SER A 492 -47.41 1.45 34.46
N LEU A 493 -46.06 1.51 34.60
CA LEU A 493 -45.19 1.01 35.69
C LEU A 493 -44.74 -0.46 35.57
N VAL A 494 -43.49 -0.77 35.46
CA VAL A 494 -42.26 -0.46 36.27
C VAL A 494 -41.04 -0.43 35.39
#